data_ca666798ce5cb951ecdcfb607c41df0a
#
_entry.id   ca666798ce5cb951ecdcfb607c41df0a
#
_cell.length_a   1.000
_cell.length_b   1.000
_cell.length_c   1.000
_cell.angle_alpha   90.00
_cell.angle_beta   90.00
_cell.angle_gamma   90.00
#
_symmetry.space_group_name_H-M   'P 1'
#
loop_
_entity.id
_entity.type
_entity.pdbx_description
1 polymer ?
#
loop_
_entity_poly.entity_id
_entity_poly.type
_entity_poly.pdbx_seq_one_letter_code
_entity_poly.pdbx_strand_id
1 'polypeptide(L)'
;MYEEYQIEIPQSFMALFVESGRHKPNASRDVVAQRYELCEDMASMLTETARSMFISLGITEDDVLIQCYRGLTGSGAVVTGPEAIWVVHRLAELLEWPQLRGSGLESNEA
;
A
#
# COMPACT_ATOMS: atom_id res chain seq x y z
N MET A 1 16.22 -24.51 -3.73
CA MET A 1 15.83 -24.11 -3.63
C MET A 1 15.12 -23.45 -3.89
N TYR A 2 14.71 -23.11 -3.80
CA TYR A 2 14.15 -22.68 -3.91
C TYR A 2 12.87 -22.25 -3.78
N GLU A 3 12.05 -22.96 -3.52
CA GLU A 3 10.69 -22.70 -3.48
C GLU A 3 10.30 -21.75 -2.49
N GLU A 4 11.03 -21.72 -1.49
CA GLU A 4 10.71 -20.81 -0.47
C GLU A 4 10.82 -19.41 -0.92
N TYR A 5 11.41 -19.20 -2.06
CA TYR A 5 11.51 -17.88 -2.58
C TYR A 5 10.45 -17.56 -3.56
N GLN A 6 9.49 -18.45 -3.74
CA GLN A 6 8.46 -18.18 -4.69
C GLN A 6 7.32 -17.51 -4.01
N ILE A 7 7.46 -16.25 -3.75
CA ILE A 7 6.42 -15.47 -3.14
C ILE A 7 5.36 -15.17 -4.15
N GLU A 8 4.11 -15.38 -3.77
CA GLU A 8 3.02 -15.04 -4.65
C GLU A 8 2.72 -13.57 -4.54
N ILE A 9 2.98 -12.85 -5.59
CA ILE A 9 2.78 -11.41 -5.61
C ILE A 9 1.40 -11.13 -6.18
N PRO A 10 0.55 -10.41 -5.45
CA PRO A 10 -0.80 -10.14 -5.96
C PRO A 10 -0.76 -9.36 -7.26
N GLN A 11 -1.74 -9.60 -8.11
CA GLN A 11 -1.85 -8.87 -9.36
C GLN A 11 -1.90 -7.37 -9.12
N SER A 12 -2.59 -6.96 -8.08
CA SER A 12 -2.69 -5.53 -7.79
C SER A 12 -1.33 -4.90 -7.54
N PHE A 13 -0.41 -5.66 -6.95
CA PHE A 13 0.93 -5.12 -6.72
C PHE A 13 1.76 -5.17 -7.98
N MET A 14 1.68 -6.30 -8.71
CA MET A 14 2.41 -6.39 -9.97
C MET A 14 2.05 -5.26 -10.91
N ALA A 15 0.80 -4.87 -10.91
CA ALA A 15 0.34 -3.83 -11.80
C ALA A 15 1.07 -2.50 -11.61
N LEU A 16 1.61 -2.26 -10.43
CA LEU A 16 2.34 -1.04 -10.16
C LEU A 16 3.61 -0.94 -11.00
N PHE A 17 4.09 -2.07 -11.50
CA PHE A 17 5.35 -2.11 -12.24
C PHE A 17 5.14 -2.37 -13.72
N VAL A 18 3.90 -2.24 -14.20
CA VAL A 18 3.61 -2.46 -15.61
C VAL A 18 3.15 -1.13 -16.20
N GLU A 19 3.88 -0.65 -17.18
CA GLU A 19 3.52 0.62 -17.80
C GLU A 19 2.31 0.45 -18.68
N SER A 20 1.62 1.53 -18.87
CA SER A 20 0.44 1.55 -19.71
C SER A 20 0.76 0.99 -21.08
N GLY A 21 -0.05 0.06 -21.55
CA GLY A 21 0.13 -0.53 -22.86
C GLY A 21 1.17 -1.61 -22.93
N ARG A 22 1.78 -1.98 -21.81
CA ARG A 22 2.77 -3.03 -21.79
C ARG A 22 2.25 -4.22 -21.02
N HIS A 23 2.90 -5.36 -21.24
CA HIS A 23 2.49 -6.57 -20.55
C HIS A 23 3.51 -7.03 -19.53
N LYS A 24 4.74 -6.52 -19.61
CA LYS A 24 5.79 -6.99 -18.72
C LYS A 24 6.11 -5.92 -17.70
N PRO A 25 6.45 -6.32 -16.48
CA PRO A 25 6.88 -5.35 -15.48
C PRO A 25 8.16 -4.65 -15.92
N ASN A 26 8.33 -3.42 -15.45
CA ASN A 26 9.54 -2.68 -15.78
C ASN A 26 10.62 -2.89 -14.73
N ALA A 27 10.51 -3.94 -13.92
CA ALA A 27 11.51 -4.30 -12.93
C ALA A 27 11.58 -5.82 -12.89
N SER A 28 12.72 -6.34 -12.43
CA SER A 28 12.89 -7.78 -12.34
C SER A 28 11.96 -8.34 -11.26
N ARG A 29 11.69 -9.64 -11.36
CA ARG A 29 10.82 -10.26 -10.39
C ARG A 29 11.38 -10.14 -8.97
N ASP A 30 12.70 -10.24 -8.83
CA ASP A 30 13.30 -10.11 -7.51
C ASP A 30 13.07 -8.73 -6.93
N VAL A 31 13.18 -7.70 -7.74
CA VAL A 31 12.95 -6.34 -7.27
C VAL A 31 11.48 -6.18 -6.88
N VAL A 32 10.57 -6.66 -7.71
CA VAL A 32 9.16 -6.54 -7.40
C VAL A 32 8.83 -7.29 -6.11
N ALA A 33 9.41 -8.48 -5.93
CA ALA A 33 9.17 -9.25 -4.72
C ALA A 33 9.66 -8.52 -3.48
N GLN A 34 10.83 -7.90 -3.57
CA GLN A 34 11.36 -7.15 -2.43
C GLN A 34 10.47 -5.96 -2.10
N ARG A 35 10.01 -5.26 -3.13
CA ARG A 35 9.12 -4.13 -2.90
C ARG A 35 7.79 -4.61 -2.30
N TYR A 36 7.30 -5.74 -2.78
CA TYR A 36 6.06 -6.28 -2.26
C TYR A 36 6.20 -6.63 -0.77
N GLU A 37 7.30 -7.27 -0.41
CA GLU A 37 7.50 -7.63 0.99
C GLU A 37 7.58 -6.39 1.87
N LEU A 38 8.27 -5.37 1.40
CA LEU A 38 8.35 -4.13 2.15
C LEU A 38 6.96 -3.53 2.35
N CYS A 39 6.19 -3.46 1.28
CA CYS A 39 4.86 -2.84 1.36
C CYS A 39 3.91 -3.66 2.23
N GLU A 40 3.99 -4.98 2.14
CA GLU A 40 3.15 -5.84 2.97
C GLU A 40 3.51 -5.68 4.44
N ASP A 41 4.80 -5.61 4.74
CA ASP A 41 5.23 -5.39 6.12
C ASP A 41 4.77 -4.05 6.64
N MET A 42 4.85 -3.02 5.80
CA MET A 42 4.41 -1.70 6.23
C MET A 42 2.92 -1.70 6.52
N ALA A 43 2.13 -2.35 5.68
CA ALA A 43 0.70 -2.42 5.92
C ALA A 43 0.42 -3.13 7.25
N SER A 44 1.12 -4.22 7.50
CA SER A 44 0.94 -4.96 8.75
C SER A 44 1.31 -4.12 9.97
N MET A 45 2.43 -3.41 9.87
CA MET A 45 2.86 -2.59 10.99
C MET A 45 1.91 -1.45 11.27
N LEU A 46 1.29 -0.93 10.24
CA LEU A 46 0.40 0.20 10.40
C LEU A 46 -0.94 -0.17 11.02
N THR A 47 -1.26 -1.46 11.13
CA THR A 47 -2.56 -1.83 11.68
C THR A 47 -2.73 -1.31 13.10
N GLU A 48 -1.70 -1.44 13.92
CA GLU A 48 -1.81 -0.99 15.30
C GLU A 48 -1.89 0.53 15.38
N THR A 49 -1.08 1.20 14.60
CA THR A 49 -1.11 2.66 14.54
C THR A 49 -2.49 3.14 14.12
N ALA A 50 -3.05 2.50 13.10
CA ALA A 50 -4.35 2.92 12.59
C ALA A 50 -5.45 2.72 13.63
N ARG A 51 -5.44 1.57 14.30
CA ARG A 51 -6.44 1.32 15.34
C ARG A 51 -6.33 2.33 16.47
N SER A 52 -5.11 2.64 16.84
CA SER A 52 -4.86 3.59 17.90
C SER A 52 -5.36 4.98 17.53
N MET A 53 -5.09 5.41 16.31
CA MET A 53 -5.58 6.70 15.84
C MET A 53 -7.09 6.74 15.83
N PHE A 54 -7.70 5.67 15.34
CA PHE A 54 -9.15 5.61 15.23
C PHE A 54 -9.79 5.81 16.60
N ILE A 55 -9.24 5.14 17.59
CA ILE A 55 -9.79 5.22 18.95
C ILE A 55 -9.45 6.52 19.64
N SER A 56 -8.17 6.92 19.59
CA SER A 56 -7.76 8.07 20.37
C SER A 56 -8.19 9.39 19.77
N LEU A 57 -8.28 9.48 18.44
CA LEU A 57 -8.61 10.75 17.82
C LEU A 57 -10.09 10.89 17.52
N GLY A 58 -10.82 9.79 17.55
CA GLY A 58 -12.25 9.84 17.27
C GLY A 58 -12.57 10.25 15.85
N ILE A 59 -11.65 9.97 14.91
CA ILE A 59 -11.87 10.34 13.51
C ILE A 59 -12.39 9.13 12.76
N THR A 60 -12.79 9.33 11.52
CA THR A 60 -13.34 8.24 10.73
C THR A 60 -12.26 7.32 10.20
N GLU A 61 -12.68 6.15 9.76
CA GLU A 61 -11.75 5.21 9.14
C GLU A 61 -11.06 5.82 7.94
N ASP A 62 -11.83 6.55 7.11
CA ASP A 62 -11.24 7.24 5.96
C ASP A 62 -10.18 8.23 6.38
N ASP A 63 -10.45 8.99 7.42
CA ASP A 63 -9.49 9.97 7.92
C ASP A 63 -8.20 9.29 8.39
N VAL A 64 -8.33 8.15 9.06
CA VAL A 64 -7.14 7.41 9.50
C VAL A 64 -6.33 6.96 8.30
N LEU A 65 -7.01 6.41 7.28
CA LEU A 65 -6.30 5.92 6.11
C LEU A 65 -5.59 7.06 5.36
N ILE A 66 -6.22 8.22 5.30
CA ILE A 66 -5.61 9.37 4.66
C ILE A 66 -4.38 9.82 5.44
N GLN A 67 -4.46 9.82 6.76
CA GLN A 67 -3.31 10.19 7.57
C GLN A 67 -2.16 9.21 7.37
N CYS A 68 -2.46 7.91 7.26
CA CYS A 68 -1.44 6.92 7.00
C CYS A 68 -0.79 7.16 5.64
N TYR A 69 -1.61 7.48 4.64
CA TYR A 69 -1.08 7.77 3.32
C TYR A 69 -0.14 8.97 3.36
N ARG A 70 -0.52 10.01 4.06
CA ARG A 70 0.32 11.20 4.17
C ARG A 70 1.64 10.89 4.85
N GLY A 71 1.60 10.04 5.86
CA GLY A 71 2.83 9.63 6.52
C GLY A 71 3.73 8.84 5.60
N LEU A 72 3.15 7.99 4.76
CA LEU A 72 3.93 7.17 3.85
C LEU A 72 4.57 7.98 2.72
N THR A 73 3.94 9.09 2.33
CA THR A 73 4.43 9.87 1.21
C THR A 73 5.14 11.14 1.63
N GLY A 74 5.33 11.33 2.92
CA GLY A 74 5.97 12.53 3.41
C GLY A 74 7.48 12.49 3.28
N SER A 75 8.12 13.39 3.99
CA SER A 75 9.57 13.50 3.98
C SER A 75 10.19 12.18 4.42
N GLY A 76 11.21 11.74 3.72
CA GLY A 76 11.86 10.50 4.06
C GLY A 76 11.12 9.26 3.63
N ALA A 77 10.19 9.39 2.71
CA ALA A 77 9.41 8.26 2.25
C ALA A 77 10.29 7.18 1.64
N VAL A 78 9.99 5.92 1.97
CA VAL A 78 10.72 4.79 1.42
C VAL A 78 9.89 4.05 0.39
N VAL A 79 8.67 4.49 0.14
CA VAL A 79 7.81 3.90 -0.88
C VAL A 79 7.42 4.99 -1.86
N THR A 80 7.08 4.57 -3.06
CA THR A 80 6.60 5.51 -4.09
C THR A 80 5.14 5.83 -3.79
N GLY A 81 4.63 6.85 -4.50
CA GLY A 81 3.21 7.20 -4.37
C GLY A 81 2.30 6.02 -4.67
N PRO A 82 2.46 5.36 -5.83
CA PRO A 82 1.63 4.19 -6.13
C PRO A 82 1.75 3.08 -5.10
N GLU A 83 2.96 2.86 -4.60
CA GLU A 83 3.15 1.86 -3.54
C GLU A 83 2.42 2.26 -2.27
N ALA A 84 2.45 3.54 -1.93
CA ALA A 84 1.75 4.02 -0.74
C ALA A 84 0.26 3.80 -0.85
N ILE A 85 -0.31 4.03 -2.03
CA ILE A 85 -1.73 3.77 -2.26
C ILE A 85 -2.01 2.29 -2.04
N TRP A 86 -1.16 1.42 -2.58
CA TRP A 86 -1.33 -0.01 -2.40
C TRP A 86 -1.28 -0.40 -0.92
N VAL A 87 -0.32 0.19 -0.18
CA VAL A 87 -0.18 -0.11 1.25
C VAL A 87 -1.45 0.28 2.00
N VAL A 88 -2.01 1.44 1.69
CA VAL A 88 -3.21 1.90 2.39
C VAL A 88 -4.41 1.01 2.07
N HIS A 89 -4.53 0.56 0.82
CA HIS A 89 -5.61 -0.37 0.48
C HIS A 89 -5.42 -1.70 1.20
N ARG A 90 -4.20 -2.17 1.27
CA ARG A 90 -3.92 -3.42 1.98
C ARG A 90 -4.18 -3.27 3.47
N LEU A 91 -3.82 -2.12 4.02
CA LEU A 91 -4.08 -1.82 5.42
C LEU A 91 -5.58 -1.90 5.73
N ALA A 92 -6.40 -1.31 4.86
CA ALA A 92 -7.84 -1.37 5.06
C ALA A 92 -8.33 -2.81 5.03
N GLU A 93 -7.77 -3.64 4.14
CA GLU A 93 -8.13 -5.06 4.11
C GLU A 93 -7.78 -5.75 5.42
N LEU A 94 -6.57 -5.49 5.91
CA LEU A 94 -6.12 -6.13 7.15
C LEU A 94 -6.96 -5.70 8.35
N LEU A 95 -7.44 -4.46 8.33
CA LEU A 95 -8.28 -3.95 9.40
C LEU A 95 -9.75 -4.31 9.20
N GLU A 96 -10.09 -4.83 8.04
CA GLU A 96 -11.47 -5.11 7.67
C GLU A 96 -12.31 -3.83 7.66
N TRP A 97 -11.70 -2.77 7.22
CA TRP A 97 -12.36 -1.48 7.07
C TRP A 97 -12.78 -1.30 5.63
N PRO A 98 -13.78 -0.45 5.37
CA PRO A 98 -14.10 -0.13 3.97
C PRO A 98 -12.94 0.54 3.28
N GLN A 99 -12.81 0.28 1.99
CA GLN A 99 -11.78 0.94 1.21
C GLN A 99 -12.12 2.39 0.99
N LEU A 100 -11.08 3.21 0.86
CA LEU A 100 -11.29 4.59 0.51
C LEU A 100 -11.92 4.70 -0.86
N ARG A 101 -12.92 5.56 -0.98
CA ARG A 101 -13.48 5.83 -2.28
C ARG A 101 -12.52 6.71 -3.04
N GLY A 102 -12.72 6.80 -4.32
CA GLY A 102 -11.77 7.46 -5.18
C GLY A 102 -11.39 8.85 -4.74
N SER A 103 -12.24 9.51 -4.01
CA SER A 103 -11.92 10.87 -3.62
C SER A 103 -10.83 10.96 -2.57
N GLY A 104 -10.42 9.87 -1.97
CA GLY A 104 -9.44 9.93 -0.91
C GLY A 104 -8.04 10.13 -1.40
N LEU A 105 -7.56 9.20 -2.20
CA LEU A 105 -6.18 9.21 -2.62
C LEU A 105 -6.01 9.56 -4.07
N GLU A 106 -6.85 8.97 -4.91
CA GLU A 106 -6.64 9.14 -6.31
C GLU A 106 -7.11 10.46 -6.81
N SER A 107 -8.02 11.08 -6.13
CA SER A 107 -8.52 12.35 -6.62
C SER A 107 -7.44 13.41 -6.61
N ASN A 108 -6.39 13.18 -5.90
CA ASN A 108 -5.34 14.15 -5.86
C ASN A 108 -4.65 14.31 -7.17
N GLU A 109 -4.81 13.33 -8.04
CA GLU A 109 -4.17 13.41 -9.26
C GLU A 109 -4.93 14.14 -10.26
N ALA A 110 -6.16 14.41 -10.02
CA ALA A 110 -6.99 15.03 -11.02
C ALA A 110 -6.69 16.49 -11.27
#